data_cfa3fde87fbd079dc6c54703b2809165
#
_entry.id   cfa3fde87fbd079dc6c54703b2809165
#
_cell.length_a   1.000
_cell.length_b   1.000
_cell.length_c   1.000
_cell.angle_alpha   90.00
_cell.angle_beta   90.00
_cell.angle_gamma   90.00
#
_symmetry.space_group_name_H-M   'P 1'
#
loop_
_entity.id
_entity.type
_entity.pdbx_description
1 polymer ?
#
loop_
_entity_poly.entity_id
_entity_poly.type
_entity_poly.pdbx_seq_one_letter_code
_entity_poly.pdbx_strand_id
1 'polypeptide(L)'
;VPVARAELLDSEQVAACNRFSGLSLEERPTLFFEFHGTETGVREAAESAAELARAMGGGDFEWSASAEERDKLWKARHDAWYAALALRPGSKAMPTDACVPMSELARTVVGAKRLAAEAGLVAPLAGHVGDGNFHLLVLVDETSPEEVRRAKELSRAVSELAVAAGGTCSGEHGIGYGKLGLLPLEHDAAALGMMADIKRALDPDGIMNPGKLGSPAAMGLAQQ
;
A
#
# COMPACT_ATOMS: atom_id res chain seq x y z
N VAL A 1 -11.73 -16.06 -10.55
CA VAL A 1 -12.11 -15.05 -11.54
C VAL A 1 -10.84 -14.33 -11.99
N PRO A 2 -10.53 -14.29 -13.30
CA PRO A 2 -9.39 -13.51 -13.79
C PRO A 2 -9.72 -12.00 -13.69
N VAL A 3 -8.91 -11.26 -12.92
CA VAL A 3 -9.01 -9.80 -12.79
C VAL A 3 -7.75 -9.16 -13.37
N ALA A 4 -7.89 -8.05 -14.10
CA ALA A 4 -6.77 -7.28 -14.59
C ALA A 4 -6.23 -6.34 -13.51
N ARG A 5 -7.11 -5.85 -12.62
CA ARG A 5 -6.77 -4.99 -11.50
C ARG A 5 -7.78 -5.14 -10.38
N ALA A 6 -7.29 -5.11 -9.14
CA ALA A 6 -8.13 -5.02 -7.95
C ALA A 6 -7.54 -3.98 -6.99
N GLU A 7 -8.34 -2.97 -6.64
CA GLU A 7 -7.97 -1.86 -5.78
C GLU A 7 -8.90 -1.79 -4.58
N LEU A 8 -8.36 -1.42 -3.43
CA LEU A 8 -9.11 -1.21 -2.19
C LEU A 8 -8.98 0.25 -1.75
N LEU A 9 -10.11 0.83 -1.35
CA LEU A 9 -10.16 2.03 -0.52
C LEU A 9 -10.89 1.68 0.79
N ASP A 10 -10.36 2.09 1.94
CA ASP A 10 -11.11 1.97 3.19
C ASP A 10 -12.20 3.05 3.29
N SER A 11 -13.05 2.95 4.31
CA SER A 11 -14.16 3.90 4.49
C SER A 11 -13.70 5.35 4.62
N GLU A 12 -12.57 5.59 5.28
CA GLU A 12 -11.98 6.92 5.46
C GLU A 12 -11.49 7.49 4.12
N GLN A 13 -10.85 6.65 3.30
CA GLN A 13 -10.40 7.04 1.96
C GLN A 13 -11.57 7.27 1.01
N VAL A 14 -12.62 6.43 1.07
CA VAL A 14 -13.85 6.64 0.27
C VAL A 14 -14.50 7.98 0.62
N ALA A 15 -14.66 8.27 1.92
CA ALA A 15 -15.19 9.55 2.38
C ALA A 15 -14.35 10.75 1.91
N ALA A 16 -13.03 10.60 1.89
CA ALA A 16 -12.12 11.62 1.36
C ALA A 16 -12.34 11.84 -0.14
N CYS A 17 -12.42 10.75 -0.92
CA CYS A 17 -12.64 10.80 -2.37
C CYS A 17 -14.01 11.41 -2.71
N ASN A 18 -15.06 11.08 -1.97
CA ASN A 18 -16.38 11.67 -2.15
C ASN A 18 -16.33 13.20 -2.03
N ARG A 19 -15.71 13.71 -0.97
CA ARG A 19 -15.59 15.16 -0.73
C ARG A 19 -14.70 15.85 -1.76
N PHE A 20 -13.57 15.23 -2.12
CA PHE A 20 -12.59 15.83 -3.02
C PHE A 20 -13.06 15.83 -4.48
N SER A 21 -13.60 14.71 -4.94
CA SER A 21 -13.97 14.50 -6.36
C SER A 21 -15.47 14.67 -6.64
N GLY A 22 -16.28 15.05 -5.63
CA GLY A 22 -17.73 15.24 -5.79
C GLY A 22 -18.46 13.95 -6.12
N LEU A 23 -18.02 12.82 -5.53
CA LEU A 23 -18.64 11.52 -5.69
C LEU A 23 -19.64 11.25 -4.55
N SER A 24 -20.44 10.20 -4.70
CA SER A 24 -21.44 9.78 -3.72
C SER A 24 -21.37 8.26 -3.46
N LEU A 25 -20.16 7.71 -3.42
CA LEU A 25 -19.94 6.31 -3.07
C LEU A 25 -20.35 6.08 -1.61
N GLU A 26 -20.86 4.91 -1.29
CA GLU A 26 -21.16 4.55 0.09
C GLU A 26 -19.84 4.51 0.92
N GLU A 27 -19.81 5.22 2.05
CA GLU A 27 -18.63 5.37 2.89
C GLU A 27 -18.31 4.10 3.67
N ARG A 28 -17.99 3.04 2.95
CA ARG A 28 -17.54 1.73 3.46
C ARG A 28 -16.29 1.26 2.71
N PRO A 29 -15.56 0.24 3.18
CA PRO A 29 -14.46 -0.36 2.42
C PRO A 29 -14.96 -0.81 1.06
N THR A 30 -14.34 -0.31 0.00
CA THR A 30 -14.80 -0.50 -1.38
C THR A 30 -13.70 -1.09 -2.24
N LEU A 31 -14.03 -2.15 -2.98
CA LEU A 31 -13.17 -2.77 -3.97
C LEU A 31 -13.54 -2.30 -5.37
N PHE A 32 -12.53 -1.94 -6.15
CA PHE A 32 -12.66 -1.62 -7.56
C PHE A 32 -11.98 -2.72 -8.36
N PHE A 33 -12.69 -3.28 -9.33
CA PHE A 33 -12.16 -4.32 -10.21
C PHE A 33 -12.13 -3.84 -11.66
N GLU A 34 -11.14 -4.32 -12.39
CA GLU A 34 -11.05 -4.17 -13.84
C GLU A 34 -10.91 -5.55 -14.47
N PHE A 35 -11.67 -5.80 -15.52
CA PHE A 35 -11.65 -7.05 -16.27
C PHE A 35 -11.32 -6.76 -17.73
N HIS A 36 -10.44 -7.58 -18.32
CA HIS A 36 -10.05 -7.49 -19.73
C HIS A 36 -10.42 -8.78 -20.46
N GLY A 37 -10.85 -8.66 -21.70
CA GLY A 37 -11.19 -9.81 -22.55
C GLY A 37 -12.24 -9.49 -23.61
N THR A 38 -12.88 -10.53 -24.12
CA THR A 38 -14.02 -10.42 -24.99
C THR A 38 -15.24 -9.91 -24.21
N GLU A 39 -16.22 -9.30 -24.87
CA GLU A 39 -17.42 -8.80 -24.21
C GLU A 39 -18.13 -9.86 -23.37
N THR A 40 -18.27 -11.08 -23.89
CA THR A 40 -18.85 -12.20 -23.15
C THR A 40 -18.01 -12.58 -21.95
N GLY A 41 -16.70 -12.72 -22.12
CA GLY A 41 -15.80 -13.11 -21.03
C GLY A 41 -15.72 -12.07 -19.91
N VAL A 42 -15.73 -10.78 -20.22
CA VAL A 42 -15.78 -9.70 -19.23
C VAL A 42 -17.07 -9.74 -18.45
N ARG A 43 -18.21 -9.96 -19.13
CA ARG A 43 -19.52 -10.09 -18.46
C ARG A 43 -19.56 -11.27 -17.50
N GLU A 44 -19.15 -12.44 -17.95
CA GLU A 44 -19.08 -13.65 -17.11
C GLU A 44 -18.16 -13.47 -15.89
N ALA A 45 -17.00 -12.81 -16.08
CA ALA A 45 -16.09 -12.51 -15.00
C ALA A 45 -16.69 -11.53 -13.97
N ALA A 46 -17.38 -10.48 -14.45
CA ALA A 46 -18.06 -9.50 -13.59
C ALA A 46 -19.21 -10.14 -12.80
N GLU A 47 -20.04 -10.97 -13.45
CA GLU A 47 -21.13 -11.71 -12.80
C GLU A 47 -20.59 -12.67 -11.72
N SER A 48 -19.53 -13.44 -12.03
CA SER A 48 -18.87 -14.33 -11.07
C SER A 48 -18.29 -13.56 -9.88
N ALA A 49 -17.68 -12.41 -10.12
CA ALA A 49 -17.15 -11.55 -9.05
C ALA A 49 -18.29 -11.00 -8.17
N ALA A 50 -19.40 -10.60 -8.76
CA ALA A 50 -20.59 -10.14 -8.05
C ALA A 50 -21.22 -11.23 -7.16
N GLU A 51 -21.29 -12.46 -7.67
CA GLU A 51 -21.78 -13.62 -6.90
C GLU A 51 -20.88 -13.92 -5.70
N LEU A 52 -19.56 -13.93 -5.91
CA LEU A 52 -18.59 -14.14 -4.81
C LEU A 52 -18.66 -13.01 -3.78
N ALA A 53 -18.76 -11.76 -4.21
CA ALA A 53 -18.88 -10.62 -3.29
C ALA A 53 -20.13 -10.77 -2.41
N ARG A 54 -21.30 -11.09 -2.99
CA ARG A 54 -22.54 -11.33 -2.24
C ARG A 54 -22.43 -12.50 -1.29
N ALA A 55 -21.84 -13.60 -1.73
CA ALA A 55 -21.64 -14.80 -0.88
C ALA A 55 -20.74 -14.50 0.34
N MET A 56 -19.83 -13.52 0.24
CA MET A 56 -18.96 -13.07 1.33
C MET A 56 -19.54 -11.90 2.12
N GLY A 57 -20.80 -11.52 1.92
CA GLY A 57 -21.45 -10.43 2.65
C GLY A 57 -21.12 -9.04 2.09
N GLY A 58 -20.59 -8.94 0.89
CA GLY A 58 -20.42 -7.69 0.17
C GLY A 58 -21.76 -7.04 -0.16
N GLY A 59 -21.72 -5.72 -0.38
CA GLY A 59 -22.89 -4.93 -0.79
C GLY A 59 -23.18 -5.06 -2.29
N ASP A 60 -23.84 -4.04 -2.81
CA ASP A 60 -24.17 -3.98 -4.22
C ASP A 60 -22.91 -3.94 -5.09
N PHE A 61 -22.96 -4.69 -6.17
CA PHE A 61 -21.89 -4.75 -7.15
C PHE A 61 -22.39 -4.02 -8.41
N GLU A 62 -21.79 -2.87 -8.66
CA GLU A 62 -22.06 -2.06 -9.84
C GLU A 62 -20.93 -2.25 -10.87
N TRP A 63 -21.27 -2.34 -12.13
CA TRP A 63 -20.28 -2.43 -13.19
C TRP A 63 -20.73 -1.69 -14.44
N SER A 64 -19.76 -1.21 -15.23
CA SER A 64 -20.04 -0.56 -16.51
C SER A 64 -19.01 -0.94 -17.56
N ALA A 65 -19.46 -1.11 -18.80
CA ALA A 65 -18.63 -1.20 -19.98
C ALA A 65 -18.40 0.17 -20.63
N SER A 66 -19.11 1.21 -20.20
CA SER A 66 -18.97 2.58 -20.69
C SER A 66 -17.59 3.14 -20.29
N ALA A 67 -16.84 3.68 -21.26
CA ALA A 67 -15.58 4.32 -20.99
C ALA A 67 -15.72 5.52 -20.05
N GLU A 68 -16.78 6.33 -20.22
CA GLU A 68 -17.00 7.51 -19.40
C GLU A 68 -17.28 7.17 -17.93
N GLU A 69 -18.13 6.16 -17.68
CA GLU A 69 -18.44 5.73 -16.31
C GLU A 69 -17.22 5.08 -15.64
N ARG A 70 -16.48 4.26 -16.40
CA ARG A 70 -15.21 3.68 -15.93
C ARG A 70 -14.23 4.79 -15.54
N ASP A 71 -14.06 5.80 -16.35
CA ASP A 71 -13.13 6.90 -16.07
C ASP A 71 -13.54 7.69 -14.83
N LYS A 72 -14.84 7.85 -14.56
CA LYS A 72 -15.35 8.44 -13.31
C LYS A 72 -14.99 7.58 -12.08
N LEU A 73 -15.18 6.27 -12.15
CA LEU A 73 -14.84 5.36 -11.06
C LEU A 73 -13.33 5.37 -10.79
N TRP A 74 -12.52 5.27 -11.85
CA TRP A 74 -11.05 5.29 -11.70
C TRP A 74 -10.53 6.65 -11.26
N LYS A 75 -11.26 7.74 -11.56
CA LYS A 75 -10.89 9.07 -11.07
C LYS A 75 -10.84 9.10 -9.54
N ALA A 76 -11.77 8.48 -8.83
CA ALA A 76 -11.74 8.37 -7.37
C ALA A 76 -10.43 7.74 -6.89
N ARG A 77 -10.02 6.66 -7.54
CA ARG A 77 -8.77 5.97 -7.19
C ARG A 77 -7.53 6.79 -7.53
N HIS A 78 -7.52 7.47 -8.68
CA HIS A 78 -6.41 8.34 -9.07
C HIS A 78 -6.28 9.57 -8.17
N ASP A 79 -7.38 10.13 -7.71
CA ASP A 79 -7.39 11.30 -6.84
C ASP A 79 -7.13 10.92 -5.36
N ALA A 80 -7.02 9.64 -5.02
CA ALA A 80 -6.93 9.14 -3.63
C ALA A 80 -5.84 9.84 -2.79
N TRP A 81 -4.68 10.10 -3.38
CA TRP A 81 -3.60 10.82 -2.72
C TRP A 81 -3.98 12.25 -2.33
N TYR A 82 -4.53 13.01 -3.28
CA TYR A 82 -4.94 14.41 -3.06
C TYR A 82 -6.16 14.48 -2.13
N ALA A 83 -7.07 13.53 -2.26
CA ALA A 83 -8.23 13.39 -1.39
C ALA A 83 -7.81 13.14 0.07
N ALA A 84 -6.84 12.25 0.29
CA ALA A 84 -6.27 12.01 1.61
C ALA A 84 -5.65 13.28 2.21
N LEU A 85 -4.80 13.98 1.46
CA LEU A 85 -4.20 15.24 1.90
C LEU A 85 -5.24 16.31 2.27
N ALA A 86 -6.36 16.34 1.57
CA ALA A 86 -7.45 17.29 1.85
C ALA A 86 -8.18 16.99 3.17
N LEU A 87 -8.06 15.80 3.76
CA LEU A 87 -8.60 15.49 5.08
C LEU A 87 -7.97 16.33 6.19
N ARG A 88 -6.70 16.70 6.02
CA ARG A 88 -5.95 17.52 6.98
C ARG A 88 -5.11 18.56 6.25
N PRO A 89 -5.66 19.74 5.92
CA PRO A 89 -4.92 20.80 5.25
C PRO A 89 -3.66 21.18 6.01
N GLY A 90 -2.56 21.36 5.28
CA GLY A 90 -1.24 21.67 5.84
C GLY A 90 -0.41 20.46 6.29
N SER A 91 -0.98 19.26 6.31
CA SER A 91 -0.23 18.03 6.56
C SER A 91 0.52 17.56 5.32
N LYS A 92 1.48 16.67 5.53
CA LYS A 92 2.07 15.83 4.48
C LYS A 92 1.68 14.38 4.69
N ALA A 93 1.64 13.61 3.62
CA ALA A 93 1.42 12.17 3.71
C ALA A 93 2.76 11.43 3.74
N MET A 94 2.91 10.55 4.72
CA MET A 94 3.98 9.53 4.80
C MET A 94 3.35 8.18 4.44
N PRO A 95 3.47 7.70 3.19
CA PRO A 95 2.88 6.44 2.81
C PRO A 95 3.66 5.27 3.40
N THR A 96 2.96 4.28 3.94
CA THR A 96 3.52 2.95 4.17
C THR A 96 3.50 2.17 2.86
N ASP A 97 4.20 1.04 2.82
CA ASP A 97 4.21 0.17 1.64
C ASP A 97 4.48 -1.25 2.12
N ALA A 98 3.44 -2.03 2.17
CA ALA A 98 3.48 -3.42 2.61
C ALA A 98 2.84 -4.31 1.55
N CYS A 99 3.45 -5.46 1.30
CA CYS A 99 2.88 -6.46 0.41
C CYS A 99 2.91 -7.81 1.13
N VAL A 100 1.78 -8.54 1.09
CA VAL A 100 1.60 -9.80 1.80
C VAL A 100 0.93 -10.84 0.91
N PRO A 101 1.07 -12.14 1.22
CA PRO A 101 0.28 -13.17 0.54
C PRO A 101 -1.21 -12.86 0.60
N MET A 102 -1.95 -13.14 -0.46
CA MET A 102 -3.38 -12.86 -0.57
C MET A 102 -4.21 -13.43 0.58
N SER A 103 -3.83 -14.60 1.10
CA SER A 103 -4.48 -15.23 2.27
C SER A 103 -4.35 -14.42 3.56
N GLU A 104 -3.32 -13.59 3.66
CA GLU A 104 -3.00 -12.76 4.83
C GLU A 104 -3.48 -11.31 4.70
N LEU A 105 -3.89 -10.90 3.49
CA LEU A 105 -4.16 -9.51 3.16
C LEU A 105 -5.22 -8.89 4.07
N ALA A 106 -6.38 -9.50 4.20
CA ALA A 106 -7.47 -8.95 5.00
C ALA A 106 -7.06 -8.76 6.48
N ARG A 107 -6.39 -9.77 7.06
CA ARG A 107 -5.91 -9.74 8.44
C ARG A 107 -4.87 -8.62 8.64
N THR A 108 -3.96 -8.49 7.69
CA THR A 108 -2.88 -7.50 7.75
C THR A 108 -3.41 -6.08 7.57
N VAL A 109 -4.34 -5.85 6.64
CA VAL A 109 -5.02 -4.57 6.45
C VAL A 109 -5.75 -4.13 7.72
N VAL A 110 -6.54 -5.03 8.33
CA VAL A 110 -7.24 -4.73 9.61
C VAL A 110 -6.23 -4.44 10.72
N GLY A 111 -5.16 -5.22 10.81
CA GLY A 111 -4.07 -4.99 11.77
C GLY A 111 -3.40 -3.64 11.60
N ALA A 112 -3.09 -3.25 10.37
CA ALA A 112 -2.48 -1.95 10.06
C ALA A 112 -3.40 -0.77 10.43
N LYS A 113 -4.70 -0.86 10.16
CA LYS A 113 -5.68 0.17 10.56
C LYS A 113 -5.80 0.27 12.09
N ARG A 114 -5.74 -0.86 12.81
CA ARG A 114 -5.70 -0.84 14.28
C ARG A 114 -4.47 -0.13 14.79
N LEU A 115 -3.27 -0.44 14.26
CA LEU A 115 -2.03 0.24 14.63
C LEU A 115 -2.09 1.75 14.39
N ALA A 116 -2.70 2.19 13.28
CA ALA A 116 -2.89 3.61 13.00
C ALA A 116 -3.80 4.29 14.03
N ALA A 117 -4.90 3.63 14.41
CA ALA A 117 -5.82 4.12 15.44
C ALA A 117 -5.14 4.20 16.82
N GLU A 118 -4.38 3.18 17.21
CA GLU A 118 -3.60 3.15 18.45
C GLU A 118 -2.53 4.26 18.49
N ALA A 119 -1.91 4.56 17.32
CA ALA A 119 -0.98 5.67 17.19
C ALA A 119 -1.67 7.05 17.22
N GLY A 120 -3.00 7.11 17.13
CA GLY A 120 -3.76 8.37 17.09
C GLY A 120 -3.45 9.21 15.84
N LEU A 121 -3.22 8.56 14.70
CA LEU A 121 -2.89 9.21 13.43
C LEU A 121 -4.02 9.01 12.41
N VAL A 122 -4.29 10.06 11.63
CA VAL A 122 -5.17 9.97 10.46
C VAL A 122 -4.42 9.26 9.36
N ALA A 123 -4.92 8.10 8.92
CA ALA A 123 -4.22 7.24 7.99
C ALA A 123 -5.22 6.47 7.11
N PRO A 124 -5.88 7.15 6.15
CA PRO A 124 -6.72 6.47 5.17
C PRO A 124 -5.89 5.44 4.39
N LEU A 125 -6.57 4.36 3.95
CA LEU A 125 -5.93 3.24 3.29
C LEU A 125 -6.36 3.13 1.83
N ALA A 126 -5.37 2.95 0.97
CA ALA A 126 -5.55 2.54 -0.42
C ALA A 126 -4.59 1.39 -0.75
N GLY A 127 -4.92 0.53 -1.71
CA GLY A 127 -4.01 -0.56 -2.04
C GLY A 127 -4.30 -1.25 -3.35
N HIS A 128 -3.22 -1.74 -3.98
CA HIS A 128 -3.20 -2.62 -5.14
C HIS A 128 -3.42 -4.06 -4.67
N VAL A 129 -4.64 -4.31 -4.17
CA VAL A 129 -4.92 -5.56 -3.44
C VAL A 129 -4.93 -6.80 -4.33
N GLY A 130 -4.99 -6.65 -5.65
CA GLY A 130 -4.78 -7.74 -6.59
C GLY A 130 -3.40 -8.38 -6.48
N ASP A 131 -2.41 -7.60 -6.04
CA ASP A 131 -1.01 -8.01 -5.86
C ASP A 131 -0.64 -8.21 -4.39
N GLY A 132 -1.60 -8.04 -3.46
CA GLY A 132 -1.35 -8.10 -2.02
C GLY A 132 -0.71 -6.85 -1.42
N ASN A 133 -0.57 -5.77 -2.21
CA ASN A 133 0.04 -4.51 -1.79
C ASN A 133 -1.00 -3.53 -1.23
N PHE A 134 -0.65 -2.83 -0.15
CA PHE A 134 -1.48 -1.76 0.42
C PHE A 134 -0.64 -0.69 1.11
N HIS A 135 -1.25 0.49 1.23
CA HIS A 135 -0.63 1.68 1.81
C HIS A 135 -1.56 2.33 2.83
N LEU A 136 -1.04 2.70 3.97
CA LEU A 136 -1.62 3.75 4.81
C LEU A 136 -1.05 5.09 4.35
N LEU A 137 -1.89 6.07 4.09
CA LEU A 137 -1.48 7.44 3.80
C LEU A 137 -1.47 8.23 5.12
N VAL A 138 -0.39 8.08 5.89
CA VAL A 138 -0.28 8.65 7.24
C VAL A 138 -0.10 10.16 7.14
N LEU A 139 -1.11 10.93 7.56
CA LEU A 139 -1.07 12.39 7.52
C LEU A 139 -0.34 12.93 8.74
N VAL A 140 0.70 13.72 8.51
CA VAL A 140 1.56 14.24 9.57
C VAL A 140 1.77 15.76 9.47
N ASP A 141 1.85 16.41 10.60
CA ASP A 141 2.41 17.75 10.72
C ASP A 141 3.94 17.61 10.88
N GLU A 142 4.69 17.94 9.81
CA GLU A 142 6.16 17.88 9.83
C GLU A 142 6.81 18.82 10.85
N THR A 143 6.08 19.83 11.32
CA THR A 143 6.56 20.76 12.36
C THR A 143 6.45 20.16 13.77
N SER A 144 5.77 19.03 13.92
CA SER A 144 5.63 18.27 15.17
C SER A 144 6.60 17.07 15.21
N PRO A 145 7.75 17.16 15.90
CA PRO A 145 8.69 16.04 16.00
C PRO A 145 8.05 14.78 16.60
N GLU A 146 7.11 14.96 17.53
CA GLU A 146 6.39 13.86 18.19
C GLU A 146 5.47 13.14 17.20
N GLU A 147 4.77 13.86 16.36
CA GLU A 147 3.90 13.25 15.36
C GLU A 147 4.70 12.52 14.28
N VAL A 148 5.79 13.13 13.82
CA VAL A 148 6.74 12.49 12.88
C VAL A 148 7.33 11.22 13.48
N ARG A 149 7.68 11.21 14.77
CA ARG A 149 8.17 10.02 15.47
C ARG A 149 7.11 8.91 15.46
N ARG A 150 5.88 9.21 15.88
CA ARG A 150 4.76 8.24 15.88
C ARG A 150 4.47 7.68 14.48
N ALA A 151 4.52 8.52 13.45
CA ALA A 151 4.32 8.07 12.07
C ALA A 151 5.42 7.11 11.59
N LYS A 152 6.68 7.36 11.96
CA LYS A 152 7.79 6.45 11.67
C LYS A 152 7.65 5.12 12.42
N GLU A 153 7.23 5.16 13.68
CA GLU A 153 6.97 3.95 14.48
C GLU A 153 5.80 3.15 13.90
N LEU A 154 4.73 3.81 13.48
CA LEU A 154 3.62 3.18 12.78
C LEU A 154 4.09 2.51 11.47
N SER A 155 4.85 3.23 10.65
CA SER A 155 5.39 2.68 9.38
C SER A 155 6.25 1.44 9.63
N ARG A 156 7.08 1.46 10.68
CA ARG A 156 7.87 0.29 11.09
C ARG A 156 6.98 -0.86 11.54
N ALA A 157 6.01 -0.60 12.41
CA ALA A 157 5.09 -1.63 12.92
C ALA A 157 4.26 -2.29 11.81
N VAL A 158 3.82 -1.52 10.80
CA VAL A 158 3.14 -2.05 9.61
C VAL A 158 4.07 -2.96 8.79
N SER A 159 5.34 -2.56 8.64
CA SER A 159 6.33 -3.39 7.94
C SER A 159 6.63 -4.70 8.68
N GLU A 160 6.79 -4.63 10.00
CA GLU A 160 6.98 -5.82 10.85
C GLU A 160 5.77 -6.76 10.79
N LEU A 161 4.56 -6.19 10.77
CA LEU A 161 3.32 -6.96 10.61
C LEU A 161 3.27 -7.67 9.24
N ALA A 162 3.70 -7.01 8.16
CA ALA A 162 3.74 -7.59 6.83
C ALA A 162 4.77 -8.73 6.74
N VAL A 163 5.99 -8.52 7.25
CA VAL A 163 7.04 -9.55 7.27
C VAL A 163 6.61 -10.75 8.11
N ALA A 164 5.98 -10.53 9.27
CA ALA A 164 5.46 -11.61 10.12
C ALA A 164 4.33 -12.42 9.45
N ALA A 165 3.64 -11.82 8.48
CA ALA A 165 2.64 -12.47 7.65
C ALA A 165 3.25 -13.22 6.43
N GLY A 166 4.58 -13.30 6.33
CA GLY A 166 5.28 -13.91 5.19
C GLY A 166 5.33 -13.01 3.96
N GLY A 167 5.15 -11.71 4.14
CA GLY A 167 5.24 -10.67 3.13
C GLY A 167 6.55 -9.91 3.15
N THR A 168 6.53 -8.68 2.62
CA THR A 168 7.71 -7.82 2.49
C THR A 168 7.42 -6.41 3.00
N CYS A 169 8.46 -5.74 3.49
CA CYS A 169 8.39 -4.34 3.92
C CYS A 169 8.37 -3.33 2.76
N SER A 170 8.49 -3.79 1.51
CA SER A 170 8.45 -2.94 0.32
C SER A 170 7.83 -3.66 -0.85
N GLY A 171 6.54 -3.37 -1.12
CA GLY A 171 5.83 -3.89 -2.29
C GLY A 171 6.32 -3.25 -3.59
N GLU A 172 6.35 -1.91 -3.63
CA GLU A 172 6.67 -1.16 -4.86
C GLU A 172 7.58 0.08 -4.66
N HIS A 173 7.64 0.66 -3.45
CA HIS A 173 8.38 1.91 -3.22
C HIS A 173 9.90 1.74 -3.16
N GLY A 174 10.39 0.51 -2.99
CA GLY A 174 11.81 0.20 -2.79
C GLY A 174 12.31 0.55 -1.39
N ILE A 175 13.56 0.21 -1.14
CA ILE A 175 14.18 0.30 0.19
C ILE A 175 14.69 1.70 0.49
N GLY A 176 15.39 2.34 -0.44
CA GLY A 176 15.95 3.69 -0.25
C GLY A 176 16.78 3.83 1.01
N TYR A 177 16.58 4.92 1.75
CA TYR A 177 17.11 5.13 3.10
C TYR A 177 16.14 4.66 4.19
N GLY A 178 14.83 4.80 3.93
CA GLY A 178 13.80 4.66 4.97
C GLY A 178 13.59 3.25 5.47
N LYS A 179 13.89 2.25 4.64
CA LYS A 179 13.60 0.85 4.93
C LYS A 179 14.84 -0.01 5.13
N LEU A 180 16.06 0.55 5.06
CA LEU A 180 17.31 -0.21 5.24
C LEU A 180 17.34 -1.00 6.55
N GLY A 181 16.89 -0.39 7.64
CA GLY A 181 16.83 -1.03 8.94
C GLY A 181 15.78 -2.14 9.08
N LEU A 182 14.94 -2.36 8.05
CA LEU A 182 13.95 -3.43 8.03
C LEU A 182 14.45 -4.67 7.27
N LEU A 183 15.47 -4.53 6.42
CA LEU A 183 16.01 -5.65 5.65
C LEU A 183 16.46 -6.86 6.51
N PRO A 184 17.09 -6.68 7.70
CA PRO A 184 17.44 -7.81 8.56
C PRO A 184 16.24 -8.56 9.15
N LEU A 185 15.03 -8.01 9.09
CA LEU A 185 13.81 -8.71 9.49
C LEU A 185 13.32 -9.68 8.41
N GLU A 186 13.68 -9.41 7.15
CA GLU A 186 13.19 -10.12 5.97
C GLU A 186 14.27 -11.05 5.37
N HIS A 187 15.55 -10.69 5.50
CA HIS A 187 16.67 -11.37 4.88
C HIS A 187 17.73 -11.78 5.91
N ASP A 188 18.31 -12.93 5.71
CA ASP A 188 19.43 -13.39 6.52
C ASP A 188 20.77 -12.71 6.15
N ALA A 189 21.79 -12.93 6.97
CA ALA A 189 23.10 -12.32 6.77
C ALA A 189 23.76 -12.71 5.44
N ALA A 190 23.48 -13.91 4.91
CA ALA A 190 24.03 -14.37 3.64
C ALA A 190 23.43 -13.60 2.47
N ALA A 191 22.09 -13.42 2.46
CA ALA A 191 21.41 -12.63 1.45
C ALA A 191 21.84 -11.15 1.46
N LEU A 192 21.93 -10.55 2.65
CA LEU A 192 22.43 -9.18 2.82
C LEU A 192 23.89 -9.03 2.39
N GLY A 193 24.73 -10.02 2.68
CA GLY A 193 26.11 -10.09 2.22
C GLY A 193 26.19 -10.12 0.69
N MET A 194 25.39 -10.95 0.04
CA MET A 194 25.32 -11.02 -1.44
C MET A 194 24.89 -9.67 -2.04
N MET A 195 23.90 -8.99 -1.48
CA MET A 195 23.48 -7.64 -1.93
C MET A 195 24.66 -6.65 -1.83
N ALA A 196 25.42 -6.69 -0.75
CA ALA A 196 26.61 -5.85 -0.56
C ALA A 196 27.72 -6.17 -1.56
N ASP A 197 27.95 -7.45 -1.85
CA ASP A 197 28.98 -7.89 -2.82
C ASP A 197 28.63 -7.46 -4.22
N ILE A 198 27.38 -7.60 -4.64
CA ILE A 198 26.87 -7.11 -5.95
C ILE A 198 27.08 -5.59 -6.03
N LYS A 199 26.69 -4.85 -5.00
CA LYS A 199 26.89 -3.40 -4.96
C LYS A 199 28.36 -3.03 -5.13
N ARG A 200 29.25 -3.68 -4.40
CA ARG A 200 30.70 -3.42 -4.43
C ARG A 200 31.32 -3.75 -5.78
N ALA A 201 30.84 -4.84 -6.41
CA ALA A 201 31.32 -5.24 -7.73
C ALA A 201 30.93 -4.26 -8.84
N LEU A 202 29.71 -3.70 -8.77
CA LEU A 202 29.17 -2.79 -9.80
C LEU A 202 29.52 -1.31 -9.54
N ASP A 203 29.79 -0.95 -8.33
CA ASP A 203 30.06 0.44 -7.88
C ASP A 203 31.20 0.43 -6.84
N PRO A 204 32.43 0.10 -7.27
CA PRO A 204 33.57 0.00 -6.37
C PRO A 204 33.94 1.32 -5.70
N ASP A 205 33.66 2.45 -6.37
CA ASP A 205 33.92 3.79 -5.84
C ASP A 205 32.78 4.34 -4.96
N GLY A 206 31.65 3.63 -4.86
CA GLY A 206 30.52 3.99 -4.01
C GLY A 206 29.80 5.29 -4.40
N ILE A 207 29.85 5.69 -5.66
CA ILE A 207 29.28 6.95 -6.16
C ILE A 207 27.79 6.85 -6.54
N MET A 208 27.28 5.63 -6.77
CA MET A 208 25.89 5.39 -7.15
C MET A 208 25.02 5.20 -5.90
N ASN A 209 24.11 6.13 -5.67
CA ASN A 209 23.19 6.08 -4.52
C ASN A 209 23.91 5.76 -3.19
N PRO A 210 24.91 6.56 -2.77
CA PRO A 210 25.71 6.27 -1.58
C PRO A 210 24.83 6.18 -0.33
N GLY A 211 25.12 5.22 0.55
CA GLY A 211 24.40 5.03 1.80
C GLY A 211 23.01 4.38 1.67
N LYS A 212 22.63 3.93 0.48
CA LYS A 212 21.38 3.16 0.25
C LYS A 212 21.65 1.66 0.19
N LEU A 213 20.77 0.89 -0.46
CA LEU A 213 20.86 -0.57 -0.59
C LEU A 213 22.27 -1.01 -1.02
N GLY A 214 22.79 -2.07 -0.40
CA GLY A 214 24.12 -2.62 -0.65
C GLY A 214 25.26 -1.94 0.13
N SER A 215 25.00 -0.88 0.89
CA SER A 215 25.97 -0.34 1.85
C SER A 215 26.02 -1.24 3.09
N PRO A 216 27.16 -1.93 3.39
CA PRO A 216 27.24 -2.87 4.52
C PRO A 216 26.83 -2.24 5.86
N ALA A 217 27.35 -1.05 6.15
CA ALA A 217 27.05 -0.33 7.38
C ALA A 217 25.56 0.05 7.49
N ALA A 218 24.94 0.47 6.36
CA ALA A 218 23.54 0.84 6.33
C ALA A 218 22.59 -0.36 6.47
N MET A 219 23.03 -1.55 6.07
CA MET A 219 22.28 -2.80 6.21
C MET A 219 22.54 -3.55 7.53
N GLY A 220 23.29 -2.94 8.46
CA GLY A 220 23.60 -3.54 9.76
C GLY A 220 24.64 -4.66 9.70
N LEU A 221 25.36 -4.80 8.59
CA LEU A 221 26.45 -5.74 8.46
C LEU A 221 27.69 -5.15 9.16
N ALA A 222 28.27 -5.90 10.12
CA ALA A 222 29.50 -5.50 10.75
C ALA A 222 30.60 -5.34 9.69
N GLN A 223 31.46 -4.33 9.85
CA GLN A 223 32.67 -4.24 9.05
C GLN A 223 33.55 -5.46 9.40
N GLN A 224 33.69 -6.38 8.45
CA GLN A 224 34.66 -7.44 8.52
C GLN A 224 36.04 -6.92 8.14
#